data_fbdc83e64845fb9cca2ffec1bbba4076
#
_entry.id   fbdc83e64845fb9cca2ffec1bbba4076
#
_cell.length_a   1.000
_cell.length_b   1.000
_cell.length_c   1.000
_cell.angle_alpha   90.00
_cell.angle_beta   90.00
_cell.angle_gamma   90.00
#
_symmetry.space_group_name_H-M   'P 1'
#
loop_
_entity.id
_entity.type
_entity.pdbx_description
1 polymer ?
#
loop_
_entity_poly.entity_id
_entity_poly.type
_entity_poly.pdbx_seq_one_letter_code
_entity_poly.pdbx_strand_id
1 'polypeptide(L)'
;AHLDIMLGKDWKLDMNGTFSWTSSINESEPMSPADQSVGKQLPYVPEFSATVTGRLSWRTWSLLYKWCYYSQRYTMSSNDYTLTGYLPPYFMNNVTLEKQLSFRWADLSLKGSINNLFDEEYLSVLSRPMPGINFEIFIGITPQVRKKQK
;
A
#
# COMPACT_ATOMS: atom_id res chain seq x y z
N ALA A 1 9.05 6.77 9.95
CA ALA A 1 10.13 7.72 9.65
C ALA A 1 9.75 8.54 8.43
N HIS A 2 10.11 9.82 8.42
CA HIS A 2 9.89 10.74 7.31
C HIS A 2 11.17 11.52 7.02
N LEU A 3 11.50 11.69 5.74
CA LEU A 3 12.69 12.38 5.28
C LEU A 3 12.36 13.25 4.06
N ASP A 4 12.65 14.54 4.16
CA ASP A 4 12.52 15.53 3.09
C ASP A 4 13.90 16.05 2.68
N ILE A 5 14.23 15.98 1.40
CA ILE A 5 15.49 16.47 0.86
C ILE A 5 15.22 17.36 -0.34
N MET A 6 15.75 18.59 -0.30
CA MET A 6 15.81 19.48 -1.47
C MET A 6 17.11 19.20 -2.24
N LEU A 7 16.98 18.70 -3.45
CA LEU A 7 18.10 18.40 -4.34
C LEU A 7 18.26 19.53 -5.38
N GLY A 8 18.79 20.66 -4.96
CA GLY A 8 18.90 21.86 -5.80
C GLY A 8 17.60 22.69 -5.84
N LYS A 9 17.42 23.50 -6.89
CA LYS A 9 16.30 24.46 -6.99
C LYS A 9 14.97 23.85 -7.41
N ASP A 10 15.01 22.77 -8.20
CA ASP A 10 13.82 22.23 -8.88
C ASP A 10 13.44 20.81 -8.44
N TRP A 11 14.29 20.13 -7.67
CA TRP A 11 14.09 18.75 -7.26
C TRP A 11 13.79 18.64 -5.77
N LYS A 12 12.77 17.85 -5.44
CA LYS A 12 12.43 17.49 -4.07
C LYS A 12 12.27 15.99 -3.97
N LEU A 13 12.91 15.37 -2.98
CA LEU A 13 12.73 13.97 -2.62
C LEU A 13 12.03 13.89 -1.25
N ASP A 14 10.85 13.29 -1.24
CA ASP A 14 10.11 12.96 -0.03
C ASP A 14 10.16 11.44 0.18
N MET A 15 10.57 10.98 1.34
CA MET A 15 10.56 9.56 1.69
C MET A 15 9.81 9.35 3.00
N ASN A 16 8.96 8.34 3.02
CA ASN A 16 8.24 7.92 4.21
C ASN A 16 8.36 6.40 4.39
N GLY A 17 8.68 5.98 5.61
CA GLY A 17 8.75 4.57 5.99
C GLY A 17 7.90 4.30 7.22
N THR A 18 7.06 3.27 7.15
CA THR A 18 6.26 2.76 8.25
C THR A 18 6.56 1.28 8.43
N PHE A 19 6.79 0.88 9.66
CA PHE A 19 6.89 -0.50 10.08
C PHE A 19 5.85 -0.74 11.17
N SER A 20 5.13 -1.85 11.09
CA SER A 20 4.16 -2.27 12.08
C SER A 20 4.43 -3.70 12.52
N TRP A 21 4.40 -3.91 13.81
CA TRP A 21 4.34 -5.22 14.44
C TRP A 21 3.01 -5.31 15.17
N THR A 22 2.23 -6.37 14.88
CA THR A 22 0.88 -6.54 15.39
C THR A 22 0.76 -7.91 16.04
N SER A 23 0.52 -7.94 17.35
CA SER A 23 0.15 -9.15 18.08
C SER A 23 -1.36 -9.10 18.32
N SER A 24 -2.10 -9.96 17.62
CA SER A 24 -3.56 -10.08 17.74
C SER A 24 -3.89 -11.51 18.13
N ILE A 25 -3.93 -11.77 19.43
CA ILE A 25 -4.08 -13.12 20.00
C ILE A 25 -5.51 -13.30 20.49
N ASN A 26 -6.06 -14.50 20.26
CA ASN A 26 -7.35 -14.88 20.83
C ASN A 26 -7.19 -15.19 22.33
N GLU A 27 -7.72 -14.32 23.19
CA GLU A 27 -7.72 -14.46 24.64
C GLU A 27 -9.09 -14.91 25.19
N SER A 28 -10.01 -15.38 24.33
CA SER A 28 -11.32 -15.88 24.76
C SER A 28 -11.20 -17.16 25.57
N GLU A 29 -12.22 -17.47 26.36
CA GLU A 29 -12.34 -18.79 26.99
C GLU A 29 -12.54 -19.88 25.93
N PRO A 30 -11.95 -21.08 26.12
CA PRO A 30 -12.11 -22.19 25.19
C PRO A 30 -13.58 -22.55 25.02
N MET A 31 -14.08 -22.63 23.79
CA MET A 31 -15.45 -23.08 23.50
C MET A 31 -15.65 -24.57 23.76
N SER A 32 -14.57 -25.34 23.74
CA SER A 32 -14.56 -26.79 24.04
C SER A 32 -13.16 -27.23 24.46
N PRO A 33 -12.99 -28.42 25.06
CA PRO A 33 -11.67 -28.98 25.40
C PRO A 33 -10.76 -29.19 24.18
N ALA A 34 -11.31 -29.22 22.97
CA ALA A 34 -10.58 -29.38 21.72
C ALA A 34 -10.32 -28.05 21.01
N ASP A 35 -10.66 -26.90 21.60
CA ASP A 35 -10.45 -25.58 21.02
C ASP A 35 -8.96 -25.21 20.98
N GLN A 36 -8.40 -25.23 19.81
CA GLN A 36 -6.99 -24.89 19.55
C GLN A 36 -6.78 -23.41 19.21
N SER A 37 -7.82 -22.58 19.25
CA SER A 37 -7.74 -21.17 18.85
C SER A 37 -7.23 -20.24 19.95
N VAL A 38 -7.32 -20.65 21.21
CA VAL A 38 -6.92 -19.85 22.37
C VAL A 38 -5.41 -19.66 22.40
N GLY A 39 -4.95 -18.45 22.63
CA GLY A 39 -3.53 -18.07 22.62
C GLY A 39 -2.91 -18.03 21.22
N LYS A 40 -3.70 -18.13 20.14
CA LYS A 40 -3.24 -18.11 18.75
C LYS A 40 -3.50 -16.77 18.09
N GLN A 41 -2.65 -16.43 17.10
CA GLN A 41 -2.81 -15.24 16.28
C GLN A 41 -4.13 -15.30 15.50
N LEU A 42 -4.84 -14.19 15.42
CA LEU A 42 -6.09 -14.11 14.65
C LEU A 42 -5.82 -14.34 13.15
N PRO A 43 -6.74 -15.03 12.45
CA PRO A 43 -6.62 -15.28 11.02
C PRO A 43 -6.53 -13.98 10.21
N TYR A 44 -5.78 -14.03 9.10
CA TYR A 44 -5.56 -12.93 8.13
C TYR A 44 -4.87 -11.68 8.68
N VAL A 45 -4.43 -11.66 9.93
CA VAL A 45 -3.66 -10.56 10.52
C VAL A 45 -2.16 -10.84 10.38
N PRO A 46 -1.40 -10.03 9.62
CA PRO A 46 0.04 -10.19 9.56
C PRO A 46 0.70 -9.73 10.86
N GLU A 47 1.68 -10.46 11.35
CA GLU A 47 2.48 -10.02 12.50
C GLU A 47 3.37 -8.82 12.16
N PHE A 48 3.89 -8.81 10.94
CA PHE A 48 4.75 -7.73 10.46
C PHE A 48 4.22 -7.16 9.15
N SER A 49 4.23 -5.86 9.06
CA SER A 49 4.03 -5.16 7.80
C SER A 49 4.94 -3.95 7.71
N ALA A 50 5.37 -3.63 6.50
CA ALA A 50 6.18 -2.46 6.23
C ALA A 50 5.71 -1.77 4.96
N THR A 51 5.79 -0.45 4.95
CA THR A 51 5.54 0.35 3.75
C THR A 51 6.62 1.40 3.63
N VAL A 52 7.22 1.50 2.45
CA VAL A 52 8.14 2.57 2.09
C VAL A 52 7.58 3.28 0.87
N THR A 53 7.51 4.60 0.94
CA THR A 53 7.14 5.45 -0.18
C THR A 53 8.25 6.45 -0.45
N GLY A 54 8.61 6.63 -1.72
CA GLY A 54 9.53 7.64 -2.18
C GLY A 54 8.87 8.47 -3.28
N ARG A 55 8.82 9.79 -3.11
CA ARG A 55 8.31 10.72 -4.11
C ARG A 55 9.43 11.63 -4.57
N LEU A 56 9.76 11.56 -5.85
CA LEU A 56 10.68 12.49 -6.51
C LEU A 56 9.85 13.49 -7.32
N SER A 57 9.94 14.76 -6.94
CA SER A 57 9.24 15.85 -7.59
C SER A 57 10.22 16.74 -8.36
N TRP A 58 9.88 17.08 -9.58
CA TRP A 58 10.62 18.01 -10.44
C TRP A 58 9.66 18.92 -11.16
N ARG A 59 9.65 20.20 -10.79
CA ARG A 59 8.72 21.23 -11.32
C ARG A 59 7.26 20.73 -11.23
N THR A 60 6.65 20.38 -12.37
CA THR A 60 5.28 19.94 -12.50
C THR A 60 5.15 18.40 -12.61
N TRP A 61 6.25 17.68 -12.52
CA TRP A 61 6.29 16.22 -12.55
C TRP A 61 6.51 15.66 -11.16
N SER A 62 5.91 14.50 -10.89
CA SER A 62 6.12 13.75 -9.67
C SER A 62 6.14 12.26 -9.98
N LEU A 63 7.19 11.57 -9.55
CA LEU A 63 7.32 10.12 -9.61
C LEU A 63 7.20 9.59 -8.19
N LEU A 64 6.19 8.75 -7.96
CA LEU A 64 5.99 8.07 -6.68
C LEU A 64 6.30 6.59 -6.85
N TYR A 65 7.15 6.07 -6.00
CA TYR A 65 7.38 4.65 -5.82
C TYR A 65 6.85 4.23 -4.45
N LYS A 66 6.10 3.13 -4.39
CA LYS A 66 5.58 2.55 -3.16
C LYS A 66 5.92 1.08 -3.10
N TRP A 67 6.63 0.70 -2.05
CA TRP A 67 6.90 -0.68 -1.68
C TRP A 67 6.12 -1.02 -0.41
N CYS A 68 5.48 -2.21 -0.40
CA CYS A 68 4.79 -2.75 0.77
C CYS A 68 5.22 -4.20 0.97
N TYR A 69 5.40 -4.58 2.23
CA TYR A 69 5.64 -5.95 2.67
C TYR A 69 4.59 -6.38 3.68
N TYR A 70 4.13 -7.61 3.55
CA TYR A 70 3.27 -8.28 4.52
C TYR A 70 3.86 -9.64 4.85
N SER A 71 4.01 -9.94 6.15
CA SER A 71 4.44 -11.26 6.60
C SER A 71 3.37 -12.32 6.32
N GLN A 72 3.70 -13.56 6.56
CA GLN A 72 2.75 -14.66 6.51
C GLN A 72 1.54 -14.38 7.43
N ARG A 73 0.39 -14.94 7.06
CA ARG A 73 -0.87 -14.81 7.80
C ARG A 73 -1.54 -16.16 7.85
N TYR A 74 -2.05 -16.52 9.01
CA TYR A 74 -2.83 -17.73 9.16
C TYR A 74 -4.22 -17.54 8.56
N THR A 75 -4.78 -18.59 7.99
CA THR A 75 -6.15 -18.61 7.45
C THR A 75 -7.14 -19.22 8.43
N MET A 76 -6.63 -19.98 9.41
CA MET A 76 -7.39 -20.69 10.44
C MET A 76 -6.95 -20.26 11.83
N SER A 77 -7.88 -20.34 12.79
CA SER A 77 -7.61 -19.97 14.19
C SER A 77 -6.64 -20.92 14.90
N SER A 78 -6.43 -22.14 14.38
CA SER A 78 -5.45 -23.11 14.91
C SER A 78 -4.00 -22.75 14.61
N ASN A 79 -3.77 -21.79 13.68
CA ASN A 79 -2.46 -21.38 13.20
C ASN A 79 -1.62 -22.54 12.61
N ASP A 80 -2.25 -23.38 11.82
CA ASP A 80 -1.59 -24.53 11.18
C ASP A 80 -0.76 -24.12 9.97
N TYR A 81 0.40 -24.76 9.78
CA TYR A 81 1.28 -24.60 8.60
C TYR A 81 0.95 -25.62 7.49
N THR A 82 -0.32 -25.95 7.31
CA THR A 82 -0.77 -26.76 6.18
C THR A 82 -0.89 -25.90 4.92
N LEU A 83 -0.99 -26.51 3.74
CA LEU A 83 -1.11 -25.79 2.45
C LEU A 83 -2.28 -24.79 2.40
N THR A 84 -3.31 -25.01 3.21
CA THR A 84 -4.49 -24.13 3.31
C THR A 84 -4.52 -23.36 4.63
N GLY A 85 -3.63 -23.64 5.58
CA GLY A 85 -3.62 -23.07 6.92
C GLY A 85 -2.94 -21.71 7.02
N TYR A 86 -2.15 -21.33 6.02
CA TYR A 86 -1.49 -20.02 6.01
C TYR A 86 -1.34 -19.47 4.58
N LEU A 87 -1.17 -18.15 4.48
CA LEU A 87 -0.80 -17.44 3.27
C LEU A 87 0.67 -17.02 3.36
N PRO A 88 1.48 -17.25 2.30
CA PRO A 88 2.88 -16.85 2.28
C PRO A 88 3.05 -15.33 2.41
N PRO A 89 4.22 -14.87 2.88
CA PRO A 89 4.53 -13.45 2.82
C PRO A 89 4.65 -12.98 1.37
N TYR A 90 4.38 -11.71 1.15
CA TYR A 90 4.55 -11.08 -0.17
C TYR A 90 4.95 -9.62 -0.05
N PHE A 91 5.45 -9.07 -1.13
CA PHE A 91 5.73 -7.64 -1.27
C PHE A 91 5.16 -7.11 -2.58
N MET A 92 4.76 -5.86 -2.56
CA MET A 92 4.16 -5.17 -3.69
C MET A 92 4.98 -3.94 -4.03
N ASN A 93 5.15 -3.71 -5.33
CA ASN A 93 5.86 -2.58 -5.87
C ASN A 93 4.94 -1.82 -6.84
N ASN A 94 4.67 -0.57 -6.54
CA ASN A 94 3.82 0.27 -7.36
C ASN A 94 4.58 1.53 -7.77
N VAL A 95 4.38 1.96 -9.00
CA VAL A 95 4.95 3.20 -9.54
C VAL A 95 3.84 4.07 -10.06
N THR A 96 3.88 5.36 -9.73
CA THR A 96 2.92 6.35 -10.24
C THR A 96 3.68 7.54 -10.78
N LEU A 97 3.40 7.92 -12.00
CA LEU A 97 3.86 9.16 -12.62
C LEU A 97 2.71 10.15 -12.66
N GLU A 98 2.95 11.35 -12.15
CA GLU A 98 1.98 12.44 -12.12
C GLU A 98 2.53 13.67 -12.84
N LYS A 99 1.68 14.33 -13.62
CA LYS A 99 1.93 15.61 -14.27
C LYS A 99 0.86 16.60 -13.87
N GLN A 100 1.26 17.76 -13.35
CA GLN A 100 0.37 18.87 -13.07
C GLN A 100 0.54 19.95 -14.12
N LEU A 101 -0.57 20.44 -14.66
CA LEU A 101 -0.64 21.51 -15.64
C LEU A 101 -1.60 22.57 -15.14
N SER A 102 -1.13 23.80 -15.01
CA SER A 102 -1.95 24.93 -14.56
C SER A 102 -2.30 25.81 -15.75
N PHE A 103 -3.60 25.89 -16.03
CA PHE A 103 -4.15 26.77 -17.04
C PHE A 103 -4.85 27.96 -16.34
N ARG A 104 -5.12 29.01 -17.09
CA ARG A 104 -5.79 30.21 -16.56
C ARG A 104 -7.21 29.95 -16.00
N TRP A 105 -7.86 28.89 -16.42
CA TRP A 105 -9.25 28.53 -16.10
C TRP A 105 -9.39 27.26 -15.25
N ALA A 106 -8.37 26.37 -15.25
CA ALA A 106 -8.39 25.14 -14.47
C ALA A 106 -6.97 24.61 -14.25
N ASP A 107 -6.79 23.84 -13.19
CA ASP A 107 -5.65 22.96 -12.98
C ASP A 107 -6.00 21.56 -13.46
N LEU A 108 -5.12 20.98 -14.27
CA LEU A 108 -5.23 19.60 -14.79
C LEU A 108 -4.17 18.73 -14.12
N SER A 109 -4.60 17.60 -13.57
CA SER A 109 -3.74 16.56 -13.01
C SER A 109 -3.89 15.30 -13.86
N LEU A 110 -2.79 14.83 -14.43
CA LEU A 110 -2.70 13.58 -15.17
C LEU A 110 -1.88 12.61 -14.34
N LYS A 111 -2.41 11.41 -14.06
CA LYS A 111 -1.74 10.40 -13.26
C LYS A 111 -1.82 9.05 -13.97
N GLY A 112 -0.67 8.40 -14.14
CA GLY A 112 -0.56 7.02 -14.63
C GLY A 112 0.11 6.16 -13.56
N SER A 113 -0.49 5.01 -13.24
CA SER A 113 0.04 4.10 -12.22
C SER A 113 0.21 2.71 -12.81
N ILE A 114 1.28 2.04 -12.38
CA ILE A 114 1.52 0.62 -12.58
C ILE A 114 1.50 0.00 -11.19
N ASN A 115 0.54 -0.86 -10.93
CA ASN A 115 0.43 -1.61 -9.70
C ASN A 115 0.98 -3.02 -9.91
N ASN A 116 1.59 -3.58 -8.88
CA ASN A 116 2.26 -4.86 -8.93
C ASN A 116 3.30 -4.94 -10.07
N LEU A 117 4.24 -4.00 -10.06
CA LEU A 117 5.23 -3.79 -11.13
C LEU A 117 6.03 -5.04 -11.52
N PHE A 118 6.26 -5.94 -10.58
CA PHE A 118 7.04 -7.17 -10.79
C PHE A 118 6.16 -8.41 -10.98
N ASP A 119 4.84 -8.22 -11.15
CA ASP A 119 3.86 -9.30 -11.36
C ASP A 119 3.93 -10.40 -10.29
N GLU A 120 4.08 -9.97 -9.03
CA GLU A 120 4.14 -10.88 -7.90
C GLU A 120 2.83 -11.67 -7.75
N GLU A 121 2.92 -12.99 -7.73
CA GLU A 121 1.78 -13.83 -7.42
C GLU A 121 1.56 -13.87 -5.91
N TYR A 122 0.43 -13.33 -5.46
CA TYR A 122 0.11 -13.25 -4.04
C TYR A 122 -1.35 -13.57 -3.75
N LEU A 123 -1.60 -13.94 -2.50
CA LEU A 123 -2.94 -14.19 -1.99
C LEU A 123 -3.18 -13.28 -0.78
N SER A 124 -4.20 -12.45 -0.82
CA SER A 124 -4.69 -11.71 0.35
C SER A 124 -5.77 -12.50 1.10
N VAL A 125 -6.49 -13.35 0.40
CA VAL A 125 -7.49 -14.27 0.93
C VAL A 125 -7.28 -15.63 0.28
N LEU A 126 -7.45 -16.70 1.05
CA LEU A 126 -7.31 -18.08 0.58
C LEU A 126 -8.22 -18.35 -0.63
N SER A 127 -7.68 -19.02 -1.64
CA SER A 127 -8.39 -19.38 -2.88
C SER A 127 -8.95 -18.22 -3.69
N ARG A 128 -8.48 -16.99 -3.45
CA ARG A 128 -8.81 -15.82 -4.27
C ARG A 128 -7.56 -15.34 -5.00
N PRO A 129 -7.44 -15.57 -6.31
CA PRO A 129 -6.35 -14.99 -7.08
C PRO A 129 -6.45 -13.46 -7.03
N MET A 130 -5.32 -12.82 -6.81
CA MET A 130 -5.21 -11.37 -6.81
C MET A 130 -4.75 -10.88 -8.19
N PRO A 131 -5.05 -9.62 -8.54
CA PRO A 131 -4.61 -9.06 -9.81
C PRO A 131 -3.08 -9.08 -9.91
N GLY A 132 -2.55 -9.55 -11.03
CA GLY A 132 -1.16 -9.37 -11.42
C GLY A 132 -0.86 -7.91 -11.72
N ILE A 133 0.14 -7.67 -12.58
CA ILE A 133 0.44 -6.31 -13.04
C ILE A 133 -0.80 -5.66 -13.64
N ASN A 134 -1.11 -4.44 -13.22
CA ASN A 134 -2.24 -3.69 -13.74
C ASN A 134 -1.91 -2.20 -13.86
N PHE A 135 -2.68 -1.50 -14.72
CA PHE A 135 -2.44 -0.12 -15.08
C PHE A 135 -3.68 0.72 -14.77
N GLU A 136 -3.46 1.91 -14.25
CA GLU A 136 -4.51 2.88 -13.97
C GLU A 136 -4.15 4.23 -14.56
N ILE A 137 -5.13 4.91 -15.14
CA ILE A 137 -5.01 6.29 -15.62
C ILE A 137 -6.07 7.13 -14.93
N PHE A 138 -5.66 8.25 -14.36
CA PHE A 138 -6.54 9.21 -13.72
C PHE A 138 -6.33 10.60 -14.31
N ILE A 139 -7.44 11.29 -14.61
CA ILE A 139 -7.47 12.68 -15.09
C ILE A 139 -8.31 13.49 -14.13
N GLY A 140 -7.69 14.45 -13.45
CA GLY A 140 -8.36 15.38 -12.54
C GLY A 140 -8.41 16.78 -13.15
N ILE A 141 -9.55 17.44 -13.06
CA ILE A 141 -9.75 18.82 -13.50
C ILE A 141 -10.32 19.62 -12.34
N THR A 142 -9.62 20.67 -11.91
CA THR A 142 -10.05 21.58 -10.86
C THR A 142 -10.27 22.97 -11.46
N PRO A 143 -11.53 23.42 -11.65
CA PRO A 143 -11.79 24.76 -12.19
C PRO A 143 -11.29 25.85 -11.26
N GLN A 144 -10.61 26.86 -11.81
CA GLN A 144 -10.22 28.05 -11.06
C GLN A 144 -11.36 29.10 -11.07
N VAL A 145 -12.06 29.23 -9.95
CA VAL A 145 -13.08 30.28 -9.79
C VAL A 145 -12.37 31.58 -9.42
N ARG A 146 -12.32 32.55 -10.33
CA ARG A 146 -11.87 33.92 -10.02
C ARG A 146 -12.86 34.55 -9.01
N LYS A 147 -12.42 34.73 -7.78
CA LYS A 147 -13.13 35.70 -6.89
C LYS A 147 -12.97 37.08 -7.50
N LYS A 148 -14.07 37.67 -8.02
CA LYS A 148 -14.09 39.07 -8.31
C LYS A 148 -13.84 39.79 -6.98
N GLN A 149 -12.68 40.44 -6.86
CA GLN A 149 -12.51 41.44 -5.80
C GLN A 149 -13.52 42.56 -6.08
N LYS A 150 -14.42 42.78 -5.13
CA LYS A 150 -15.28 43.98 -5.05
C LYS A 150 -14.46 45.12 -4.47
#